data_2d67519e206631dbe324c5c304f4ce66
#
_entry.id   2d67519e206631dbe324c5c304f4ce66
#
_cell.length_a   1.000
_cell.length_b   1.000
_cell.length_c   1.000
_cell.angle_alpha   90.00
_cell.angle_beta   90.00
_cell.angle_gamma   90.00
#
_symmetry.space_group_name_H-M   'P 1'
#
loop_
_entity.id
_entity.type
_entity.pdbx_description
1 polymer ?
#
loop_
_entity_poly.entity_id
_entity_poly.type
_entity_poly.pdbx_seq_one_letter_code
_entity_poly.pdbx_strand_id
1 'polypeptide(L)'
;GKVTMGAGDVGEILATAAGVHTLDQWAGAWRAMAERLEGVARRAEVGGHCHSAGEAYLRAHEYRRQSYFFARDDLDAPDLLEAWEAQRDDFRHALRLLEVNHRMIAIPYEDTELHGYAFIPAGAGPHPVLVALSGYHAPAEEMYTVAGVPFALARGHAVVVFDGVAGVEPQTET
;
A
#
# COMPACT_ATOMS: atom_id res chain seq x y z
N GLY A 1 4.56 -14.55 -6.05
CA GLY A 1 4.17 -13.62 -7.08
C GLY A 1 4.18 -12.16 -6.64
N LYS A 2 3.05 -11.46 -6.72
CA LYS A 2 2.99 -10.00 -6.47
C LYS A 2 3.46 -9.59 -5.07
N VAL A 3 3.15 -10.35 -4.03
CA VAL A 3 3.51 -10.01 -2.64
C VAL A 3 5.02 -9.92 -2.42
N THR A 4 5.79 -10.74 -3.16
CA THR A 4 7.26 -10.70 -3.10
C THR A 4 7.88 -9.56 -3.93
N MET A 5 7.11 -8.96 -4.82
CA MET A 5 7.50 -7.74 -5.55
C MET A 5 7.10 -6.47 -4.79
N GLY A 6 6.17 -6.61 -3.84
CA GLY A 6 5.75 -5.57 -2.92
C GLY A 6 6.63 -5.51 -1.66
N ALA A 7 6.07 -4.98 -0.58
CA ALA A 7 6.76 -4.86 0.70
C ALA A 7 6.86 -6.17 1.51
N GLY A 8 6.23 -7.26 1.03
CA GLY A 8 6.08 -8.50 1.80
C GLY A 8 7.38 -9.27 2.02
N ASP A 9 7.54 -9.85 3.21
CA ASP A 9 8.64 -10.77 3.55
C ASP A 9 8.32 -12.20 3.11
N VAL A 10 9.31 -12.88 2.52
CA VAL A 10 9.11 -14.22 1.95
C VAL A 10 8.75 -15.25 3.03
N GLY A 11 9.36 -15.16 4.22
CA GLY A 11 9.06 -16.07 5.33
C GLY A 11 7.64 -15.90 5.84
N GLU A 12 7.19 -14.66 6.01
CA GLU A 12 5.82 -14.33 6.43
C GLU A 12 4.78 -14.80 5.40
N ILE A 13 5.09 -14.61 4.10
CA ILE A 13 4.24 -15.07 3.00
C ILE A 13 4.09 -16.58 3.01
N LEU A 14 5.20 -17.31 3.10
CA LEU A 14 5.18 -18.77 3.11
C LEU A 14 4.47 -19.32 4.35
N ALA A 15 4.69 -18.72 5.53
CA ALA A 15 4.01 -19.11 6.76
C ALA A 15 2.49 -18.88 6.66
N THR A 16 2.06 -17.76 6.10
CA THR A 16 0.63 -17.47 5.90
C THR A 16 0.02 -18.44 4.89
N ALA A 17 0.68 -18.64 3.74
CA ALA A 17 0.20 -19.51 2.68
C ALA A 17 0.10 -20.99 3.11
N ALA A 18 0.99 -21.45 3.97
CA ALA A 18 0.94 -22.82 4.50
C ALA A 18 -0.33 -23.12 5.31
N GLY A 19 -0.96 -22.11 5.88
CA GLY A 19 -2.23 -22.23 6.60
C GLY A 19 -3.48 -22.09 5.75
N VAL A 20 -3.34 -21.77 4.44
CA VAL A 20 -4.48 -21.56 3.53
C VAL A 20 -4.66 -22.76 2.62
N HIS A 21 -5.73 -23.51 2.81
CA HIS A 21 -6.06 -24.69 2.03
C HIS A 21 -7.26 -24.48 1.09
N THR A 22 -8.09 -23.48 1.37
CA THR A 22 -9.30 -23.13 0.60
C THR A 22 -9.42 -21.61 0.44
N LEU A 23 -10.19 -21.14 -0.55
CA LEU A 23 -10.32 -19.69 -0.81
C LEU A 23 -11.03 -18.94 0.32
N ASP A 24 -11.96 -19.57 1.01
CA ASP A 24 -12.65 -18.97 2.16
C ASP A 24 -11.71 -18.67 3.34
N GLN A 25 -10.61 -19.40 3.45
CA GLN A 25 -9.57 -19.16 4.47
C GLN A 25 -8.65 -17.98 4.11
N TRP A 26 -8.61 -17.57 2.83
CA TRP A 26 -7.67 -16.59 2.31
C TRP A 26 -7.74 -15.26 3.06
N ALA A 27 -8.92 -14.65 3.07
CA ALA A 27 -9.12 -13.31 3.65
C ALA A 27 -8.74 -13.28 5.14
N GLY A 28 -9.20 -14.26 5.92
CA GLY A 28 -8.89 -14.37 7.35
C GLY A 28 -7.40 -14.56 7.63
N ALA A 29 -6.71 -15.40 6.88
CA ALA A 29 -5.29 -15.67 7.08
C ALA A 29 -4.42 -14.42 6.81
N TRP A 30 -4.70 -13.70 5.72
CA TRP A 30 -3.95 -12.48 5.39
C TRP A 30 -4.29 -11.31 6.31
N ARG A 31 -5.56 -11.19 6.75
CA ARG A 31 -5.96 -10.21 7.76
C ARG A 31 -5.21 -10.45 9.07
N ALA A 32 -5.18 -11.69 9.57
CA ALA A 32 -4.47 -12.03 10.80
C ALA A 32 -2.96 -11.74 10.71
N MET A 33 -2.33 -11.97 9.55
CA MET A 33 -0.93 -11.60 9.34
C MET A 33 -0.74 -10.09 9.36
N ALA A 34 -1.60 -9.31 8.71
CA ALA A 34 -1.56 -7.85 8.72
C ALA A 34 -1.68 -7.30 10.16
N GLU A 35 -2.66 -7.76 10.93
CA GLU A 35 -2.87 -7.36 12.33
C GLU A 35 -1.68 -7.71 13.23
N ARG A 36 -1.06 -8.87 12.99
CA ARG A 36 0.17 -9.25 13.70
C ARG A 36 1.30 -8.26 13.44
N LEU A 37 1.51 -7.87 12.18
CA LEU A 37 2.56 -6.92 11.78
C LEU A 37 2.26 -5.50 12.30
N GLU A 38 1.01 -5.08 12.25
CA GLU A 38 0.56 -3.83 12.83
C GLU A 38 0.86 -3.78 14.36
N GLY A 39 0.61 -4.90 15.07
CA GLY A 39 1.00 -5.03 16.46
C GLY A 39 2.51 -4.96 16.69
N VAL A 40 3.34 -5.49 15.78
CA VAL A 40 4.81 -5.33 15.81
C VAL A 40 5.17 -3.86 15.59
N ALA A 41 4.57 -3.21 14.60
CA ALA A 41 4.81 -1.82 14.25
C ALA A 41 4.51 -0.89 15.42
N ARG A 42 3.33 -1.02 16.05
CA ARG A 42 2.94 -0.21 17.23
C ARG A 42 3.92 -0.36 18.40
N ARG A 43 4.39 -1.58 18.69
CA ARG A 43 5.39 -1.79 19.75
C ARG A 43 6.72 -1.14 19.42
N ALA A 44 7.17 -1.23 18.18
CA ALA A 44 8.40 -0.58 17.72
C ALA A 44 8.28 0.95 17.80
N GLU A 45 7.14 1.50 17.40
CA GLU A 45 6.85 2.94 17.46
C GLU A 45 6.86 3.46 18.90
N VAL A 46 6.17 2.78 19.82
CA VAL A 46 6.19 3.10 21.26
C VAL A 46 7.61 3.01 21.83
N GLY A 47 8.43 2.11 21.32
CA GLY A 47 9.85 1.99 21.69
C GLY A 47 10.76 3.05 21.04
N GLY A 48 10.22 3.97 20.22
CA GLY A 48 11.01 4.98 19.51
C GLY A 48 11.75 4.46 18.27
N HIS A 49 11.48 3.24 17.83
CA HIS A 49 12.09 2.61 16.67
C HIS A 49 11.30 2.91 15.39
N CYS A 50 11.20 4.20 15.03
CA CYS A 50 10.33 4.69 13.94
C CYS A 50 10.60 3.99 12.60
N HIS A 51 11.85 3.78 12.23
CA HIS A 51 12.19 3.10 10.97
C HIS A 51 11.66 1.66 10.94
N SER A 52 11.92 0.88 11.99
CA SER A 52 11.42 -0.50 12.10
C SER A 52 9.89 -0.56 12.14
N ALA A 53 9.25 0.42 12.78
CA ALA A 53 7.79 0.54 12.79
C ALA A 53 7.27 0.82 11.38
N GLY A 54 7.85 1.77 10.65
CA GLY A 54 7.47 2.11 9.29
C GLY A 54 7.58 0.92 8.32
N GLU A 55 8.68 0.15 8.40
CA GLU A 55 8.83 -1.06 7.59
C GLU A 55 7.81 -2.15 7.95
N ALA A 56 7.46 -2.28 9.24
CA ALA A 56 6.44 -3.24 9.66
C ALA A 56 5.03 -2.82 9.19
N TYR A 57 4.71 -1.52 9.20
CA TYR A 57 3.46 -1.01 8.64
C TYR A 57 3.39 -1.19 7.11
N LEU A 58 4.49 -1.03 6.37
CA LEU A 58 4.52 -1.33 4.92
C LEU A 58 4.20 -2.81 4.64
N ARG A 59 4.69 -3.73 5.48
CA ARG A 59 4.31 -5.14 5.36
C ARG A 59 2.86 -5.39 5.75
N ALA A 60 2.37 -4.75 6.83
CA ALA A 60 0.95 -4.84 7.24
C ALA A 60 0.03 -4.37 6.12
N HIS A 61 0.32 -3.22 5.51
CA HIS A 61 -0.36 -2.68 4.33
C HIS A 61 -0.45 -3.73 3.21
N GLU A 62 0.67 -4.34 2.83
CA GLU A 62 0.71 -5.35 1.75
C GLU A 62 -0.16 -6.58 2.08
N TYR A 63 -0.09 -7.07 3.33
CA TYR A 63 -0.88 -8.24 3.72
C TYR A 63 -2.37 -7.93 3.86
N ARG A 64 -2.72 -6.72 4.30
CA ARG A 64 -4.10 -6.25 4.32
C ARG A 64 -4.66 -6.14 2.90
N ARG A 65 -3.85 -5.67 1.95
CA ARG A 65 -4.17 -5.68 0.52
C ARG A 65 -4.47 -7.10 0.02
N GLN A 66 -3.72 -8.11 0.46
CA GLN A 66 -3.97 -9.50 0.08
C GLN A 66 -5.28 -10.04 0.68
N SER A 67 -5.72 -9.57 1.84
CA SER A 67 -6.93 -10.08 2.49
C SER A 67 -8.19 -9.88 1.65
N TYR A 68 -8.28 -8.79 0.91
CA TYR A 68 -9.43 -8.51 0.05
C TYR A 68 -9.17 -8.77 -1.45
N PHE A 69 -8.07 -9.44 -1.79
CA PHE A 69 -7.70 -9.67 -3.20
C PHE A 69 -8.79 -10.36 -4.02
N PHE A 70 -9.51 -11.30 -3.42
CA PHE A 70 -10.60 -12.04 -4.06
C PHE A 70 -12.00 -11.54 -3.69
N ALA A 71 -12.15 -10.56 -2.80
CA ALA A 71 -13.42 -10.04 -2.33
C ALA A 71 -13.92 -8.89 -3.22
N ARG A 72 -14.08 -9.13 -4.53
CA ARG A 72 -14.39 -8.07 -5.51
C ARG A 72 -15.73 -8.25 -6.20
N ASP A 73 -16.51 -9.21 -5.76
CA ASP A 73 -17.85 -9.45 -6.29
C ASP A 73 -18.86 -8.41 -5.78
N ASP A 74 -18.58 -7.80 -4.63
CA ASP A 74 -19.34 -6.71 -4.03
C ASP A 74 -18.38 -5.63 -3.51
N LEU A 75 -18.27 -4.53 -4.25
CA LEU A 75 -17.36 -3.42 -3.93
C LEU A 75 -17.87 -2.55 -2.78
N ASP A 76 -19.14 -2.65 -2.44
CA ASP A 76 -19.77 -1.91 -1.36
C ASP A 76 -19.81 -2.73 -0.04
N ALA A 77 -19.26 -3.94 -0.05
CA ALA A 77 -19.20 -4.78 1.14
C ALA A 77 -18.43 -4.07 2.28
N PRO A 78 -19.03 -3.91 3.47
CA PRO A 78 -18.39 -3.20 4.58
C PRO A 78 -17.01 -3.74 4.95
N ASP A 79 -16.82 -5.06 4.91
CA ASP A 79 -15.54 -5.72 5.20
C ASP A 79 -14.44 -5.35 4.17
N LEU A 80 -14.83 -5.16 2.91
CA LEU A 80 -13.93 -4.72 1.85
C LEU A 80 -13.50 -3.27 2.07
N LEU A 81 -14.46 -2.39 2.34
CA LEU A 81 -14.21 -0.98 2.63
C LEU A 81 -13.29 -0.80 3.83
N GLU A 82 -13.58 -1.48 4.95
CA GLU A 82 -12.75 -1.45 6.16
C GLU A 82 -11.31 -1.91 5.87
N ALA A 83 -11.15 -3.03 5.14
CA ALA A 83 -9.83 -3.56 4.81
C ALA A 83 -9.05 -2.62 3.87
N TRP A 84 -9.74 -1.97 2.94
CA TRP A 84 -9.15 -1.02 2.01
C TRP A 84 -8.72 0.28 2.73
N GLU A 85 -9.56 0.84 3.60
CA GLU A 85 -9.21 2.02 4.39
C GLU A 85 -8.02 1.73 5.31
N ALA A 86 -8.07 0.63 6.05
CA ALA A 86 -6.99 0.22 6.94
C ALA A 86 -5.67 -0.02 6.18
N GLN A 87 -5.72 -0.56 4.96
CA GLN A 87 -4.57 -0.72 4.09
C GLN A 87 -3.92 0.63 3.75
N ARG A 88 -4.73 1.64 3.41
CA ARG A 88 -4.26 2.99 3.11
C ARG A 88 -3.70 3.70 4.34
N ASP A 89 -4.31 3.50 5.48
CA ASP A 89 -3.86 4.09 6.75
C ASP A 89 -2.52 3.53 7.18
N ASP A 90 -2.33 2.21 7.11
CA ASP A 90 -1.04 1.54 7.36
C ASP A 90 0.05 2.13 6.45
N PHE A 91 -0.23 2.27 5.15
CA PHE A 91 0.71 2.84 4.18
C PHE A 91 1.08 4.30 4.51
N ARG A 92 0.09 5.16 4.73
CA ARG A 92 0.31 6.56 5.05
C ARG A 92 1.06 6.75 6.37
N HIS A 93 0.76 5.89 7.35
CA HIS A 93 1.48 5.89 8.62
C HIS A 93 2.94 5.49 8.41
N ALA A 94 3.19 4.45 7.63
CA ALA A 94 4.54 4.03 7.28
C ALA A 94 5.35 5.15 6.61
N LEU A 95 4.78 5.86 5.63
CA LEU A 95 5.46 6.97 4.96
C LEU A 95 5.87 8.08 5.93
N ARG A 96 5.02 8.38 6.94
CA ARG A 96 5.35 9.38 7.98
C ARG A 96 6.51 8.92 8.85
N LEU A 97 6.50 7.66 9.31
CA LEU A 97 7.55 7.10 10.17
C LEU A 97 8.89 6.95 9.45
N LEU A 98 8.84 6.69 8.13
CA LEU A 98 10.02 6.59 7.28
C LEU A 98 10.48 7.96 6.74
N GLU A 99 9.81 9.04 7.13
CA GLU A 99 10.11 10.43 6.72
C GLU A 99 10.14 10.59 5.18
N VAL A 100 9.32 9.84 4.46
CA VAL A 100 9.23 9.92 3.01
C VAL A 100 8.54 11.23 2.61
N ASN A 101 9.25 12.09 1.89
CA ASN A 101 8.67 13.33 1.37
C ASN A 101 7.68 13.01 0.25
N HIS A 102 6.39 13.21 0.53
CA HIS A 102 5.30 12.92 -0.40
C HIS A 102 4.15 13.91 -0.26
N ARG A 103 3.31 13.94 -1.28
CA ARG A 103 2.03 14.64 -1.30
C ARG A 103 0.97 13.70 -1.86
N MET A 104 -0.20 13.68 -1.26
CA MET A 104 -1.39 13.12 -1.90
C MET A 104 -1.81 14.05 -3.04
N ILE A 105 -2.19 13.46 -4.16
CA ILE A 105 -2.67 14.17 -5.35
C ILE A 105 -4.03 13.66 -5.75
N ALA A 106 -4.85 14.55 -6.30
CA ALA A 106 -6.10 14.24 -6.97
C ALA A 106 -6.00 14.83 -8.38
N ILE A 107 -6.18 14.02 -9.39
CA ILE A 107 -6.09 14.40 -10.80
C ILE A 107 -7.51 14.43 -11.35
N PRO A 108 -8.03 15.60 -11.75
CA PRO A 108 -9.37 15.67 -12.36
C PRO A 108 -9.44 14.80 -13.63
N TYR A 109 -10.45 13.95 -13.71
CA TYR A 109 -10.69 13.11 -14.86
C TYR A 109 -12.20 12.91 -15.07
N GLU A 110 -12.73 13.41 -16.20
CA GLU A 110 -14.17 13.40 -16.49
C GLU A 110 -15.01 13.93 -15.30
N ASP A 111 -15.91 13.12 -14.77
CA ASP A 111 -16.78 13.47 -13.62
C ASP A 111 -16.22 12.97 -12.27
N THR A 112 -14.93 12.56 -12.21
CA THR A 112 -14.28 11.98 -11.03
C THR A 112 -12.86 12.54 -10.85
N GLU A 113 -12.17 12.06 -9.83
CA GLU A 113 -10.75 12.32 -9.58
C GLU A 113 -9.98 11.02 -9.47
N LEU A 114 -8.77 10.98 -10.06
CA LEU A 114 -7.83 9.88 -9.88
C LEU A 114 -6.91 10.22 -8.71
N HIS A 115 -6.94 9.41 -7.68
CA HIS A 115 -6.13 9.60 -6.49
C HIS A 115 -4.74 8.97 -6.63
N GLY A 116 -3.77 9.55 -5.95
CA GLY A 116 -2.41 9.04 -5.98
C GLY A 116 -1.45 9.82 -5.09
N TYR A 117 -0.17 9.63 -5.36
CA TYR A 117 0.92 10.22 -4.58
C TYR A 117 2.00 10.79 -5.49
N ALA A 118 2.52 11.95 -5.11
CA ALA A 118 3.75 12.51 -5.66
C ALA A 118 4.85 12.38 -4.60
N PHE A 119 5.89 11.63 -4.91
CA PHE A 119 7.07 11.43 -4.08
C PHE A 119 8.20 12.33 -4.57
N ILE A 120 8.84 13.06 -3.67
CA ILE A 120 9.81 14.11 -4.01
C ILE A 120 11.15 13.77 -3.39
N PRO A 121 12.24 13.66 -4.18
CA PRO A 121 13.55 13.39 -3.66
C PRO A 121 14.10 14.56 -2.84
N ALA A 122 15.09 14.31 -2.01
CA ALA A 122 15.82 15.35 -1.32
C ALA A 122 16.58 16.27 -2.29
N GLY A 123 16.77 17.53 -1.89
CA GLY A 123 17.51 18.53 -2.65
C GLY A 123 16.60 19.49 -3.41
N ALA A 124 17.23 20.49 -4.03
CA ALA A 124 16.53 21.50 -4.84
C ALA A 124 16.22 20.96 -6.24
N GLY A 125 14.97 21.22 -6.74
CA GLY A 125 14.59 20.88 -8.11
C GLY A 125 15.14 21.84 -9.18
N PRO A 126 14.81 21.61 -10.43
CA PRO A 126 13.84 20.60 -10.90
C PRO A 126 14.39 19.18 -10.90
N HIS A 127 13.51 18.20 -10.65
CA HIS A 127 13.83 16.79 -10.69
C HIS A 127 13.22 16.11 -11.92
N PRO A 128 13.90 15.15 -12.55
CA PRO A 128 13.25 14.30 -13.54
C PRO A 128 12.12 13.51 -12.87
N VAL A 129 11.01 13.31 -13.58
CA VAL A 129 9.80 12.68 -13.04
C VAL A 129 9.55 11.35 -13.71
N LEU A 130 9.36 10.32 -12.91
CA LEU A 130 8.80 9.04 -13.33
C LEU A 130 7.29 9.06 -13.06
N VAL A 131 6.50 8.65 -14.03
CA VAL A 131 5.06 8.48 -13.88
C VAL A 131 4.75 7.00 -13.94
N ALA A 132 4.10 6.48 -12.92
CA ALA A 132 3.70 5.08 -12.84
C ALA A 132 2.19 4.99 -12.59
N LEU A 133 1.51 4.31 -13.49
CA LEU A 133 0.09 4.04 -13.40
C LEU A 133 -0.12 2.68 -12.76
N SER A 134 -1.04 2.60 -11.80
CA SER A 134 -1.43 1.34 -11.19
C SER A 134 -2.15 0.44 -12.21
N GLY A 135 -2.02 -0.88 -12.02
CA GLY A 135 -2.76 -1.85 -12.84
C GLY A 135 -4.16 -2.10 -12.30
N TYR A 136 -4.98 -2.84 -13.06
CA TYR A 136 -6.38 -3.15 -12.74
C TYR A 136 -6.64 -3.68 -11.32
N HIS A 137 -5.66 -4.31 -10.70
CA HIS A 137 -5.80 -4.91 -9.36
C HIS A 137 -4.85 -4.31 -8.32
N ALA A 138 -4.17 -3.21 -8.62
CA ALA A 138 -3.19 -2.61 -7.75
C ALA A 138 -3.62 -1.20 -7.37
N PRO A 139 -3.78 -0.85 -6.10
CA PRO A 139 -3.94 0.53 -5.68
C PRO A 139 -2.62 1.30 -5.83
N ALA A 140 -2.70 2.62 -5.87
CA ALA A 140 -1.53 3.50 -6.00
C ALA A 140 -0.48 3.25 -4.90
N GLU A 141 -0.91 2.87 -3.70
CA GLU A 141 -0.05 2.55 -2.57
C GLU A 141 0.89 1.36 -2.87
N GLU A 142 0.40 0.32 -3.55
CA GLU A 142 1.22 -0.84 -3.95
C GLU A 142 2.35 -0.43 -4.91
N MET A 143 2.13 0.63 -5.69
CA MET A 143 3.12 1.14 -6.64
C MET A 143 4.36 1.72 -5.96
N TYR A 144 4.29 2.08 -4.68
CA TYR A 144 5.46 2.54 -3.93
C TYR A 144 6.63 1.55 -3.99
N THR A 145 6.33 0.27 -3.84
CA THR A 145 7.33 -0.80 -3.91
C THR A 145 7.47 -1.36 -5.32
N VAL A 146 6.38 -1.62 -6.03
CA VAL A 146 6.39 -2.23 -7.37
C VAL A 146 7.06 -1.35 -8.42
N ALA A 147 6.82 -0.03 -8.38
CA ALA A 147 7.51 0.93 -9.27
C ALA A 147 8.89 1.34 -8.75
N GLY A 148 9.32 0.83 -7.60
CA GLY A 148 10.64 1.11 -7.05
C GLY A 148 10.84 2.56 -6.61
N VAL A 149 9.81 3.19 -6.04
CA VAL A 149 9.86 4.59 -5.60
C VAL A 149 11.07 4.90 -4.73
N PRO A 150 11.45 4.11 -3.70
CA PRO A 150 12.63 4.39 -2.88
C PRO A 150 13.93 4.44 -3.71
N PHE A 151 14.05 3.58 -4.72
CA PHE A 151 15.22 3.55 -5.60
C PHE A 151 15.28 4.75 -6.55
N ALA A 152 14.12 5.22 -7.01
CA ALA A 152 14.02 6.43 -7.84
C ALA A 152 14.38 7.68 -7.04
N LEU A 153 13.83 7.82 -5.84
CA LEU A 153 14.13 8.93 -4.93
C LEU A 153 15.62 9.00 -4.58
N ALA A 154 16.25 7.84 -4.28
CA ALA A 154 17.68 7.77 -3.99
C ALA A 154 18.56 8.20 -5.17
N ARG A 155 18.01 8.22 -6.40
CA ARG A 155 18.66 8.67 -7.63
C ARG A 155 18.26 10.08 -8.06
N GLY A 156 17.54 10.80 -7.21
CA GLY A 156 17.13 12.18 -7.49
C GLY A 156 15.93 12.31 -8.43
N HIS A 157 15.18 11.24 -8.69
CA HIS A 157 13.96 11.29 -9.49
C HIS A 157 12.74 11.47 -8.59
N ALA A 158 11.86 12.39 -8.94
CA ALA A 158 10.52 12.43 -8.40
C ALA A 158 9.67 11.33 -9.04
N VAL A 159 8.68 10.83 -8.30
CA VAL A 159 7.78 9.78 -8.80
C VAL A 159 6.35 10.19 -8.56
N VAL A 160 5.51 10.07 -9.58
CA VAL A 160 4.06 10.22 -9.47
C VAL A 160 3.44 8.86 -9.71
N VAL A 161 2.67 8.39 -8.74
CA VAL A 161 1.87 7.18 -8.86
C VAL A 161 0.40 7.54 -8.66
N PHE A 162 -0.50 6.95 -9.43
CA PHE A 162 -1.93 7.17 -9.27
C PHE A 162 -2.75 5.99 -9.76
N ASP A 163 -3.98 5.92 -9.29
CA ASP A 163 -4.92 4.89 -9.70
C ASP A 163 -5.44 5.15 -11.11
N GLY A 164 -5.49 4.10 -11.93
CA GLY A 164 -6.13 4.18 -13.24
C GLY A 164 -7.66 4.17 -13.13
N VAL A 165 -8.33 4.58 -14.21
CA VAL A 165 -9.81 4.62 -14.31
C VAL A 165 -10.48 3.26 -14.02
N ALA A 166 -9.76 2.17 -14.18
CA ALA A 166 -10.18 0.82 -13.83
C ALA A 166 -9.69 0.37 -12.44
N GLY A 167 -9.06 1.28 -11.68
CA GLY A 167 -8.70 1.05 -10.29
C GLY A 167 -9.97 0.88 -9.46
N VAL A 168 -10.02 -0.19 -8.68
CA VAL A 168 -11.15 -0.46 -7.78
C VAL A 168 -10.96 0.42 -6.56
N GLU A 169 -11.36 1.68 -6.65
CA GLU A 169 -11.72 2.45 -5.46
C GLU A 169 -13.20 2.22 -5.19
N PRO A 170 -13.58 1.80 -3.98
CA PRO A 170 -14.95 1.93 -3.54
C PRO A 170 -15.36 3.40 -3.68
N GLN A 171 -16.46 3.66 -4.37
CA GLN A 171 -16.98 5.02 -4.48
C GLN A 171 -17.49 5.42 -3.10
N THR A 172 -16.66 6.07 -2.30
CA THR A 172 -17.15 6.77 -1.11
C THR A 172 -17.88 7.99 -1.61
N GLU A 173 -19.21 7.96 -1.57
CA GLU A 173 -20.04 9.15 -1.74
C GLU A 173 -19.56 10.22 -0.74
N THR A 174 -19.13 11.37 -1.27
CA THR A 174 -18.86 12.59 -0.50
C THR A 174 -20.15 13.26 -0.08
#